data_74a7b761f3b675517abb0e18972146c2
#
_entry.id   74a7b761f3b675517abb0e18972146c2
#
_cell.length_a   1.000
_cell.length_b   1.000
_cell.length_c   1.000
_cell.angle_alpha   90.00
_cell.angle_beta   90.00
_cell.angle_gamma   90.00
#
_symmetry.space_group_name_H-M   'P 1'
#
loop_
_entity.id
_entity.type
_entity.pdbx_description
1 polymer ?
#
loop_
_entity_poly.entity_id
_entity_poly.type
_entity_poly.pdbx_seq_one_letter_code
_entity_poly.pdbx_strand_id
1 'polypeptide(L)'
;MSNSEKVDNRVRLPRDERRALLLSAALEVFTVSGYHAAAMDEIADRAGVSKPVLYQHFPSKLDLYLALLDVHIDSLVFAIQKLSLIHI
;
A
#
# COMPACT_ATOMS: atom_id res chain seq x y z
N MET A 1 22.05 -7.16 -19.42
CA MET A 1 20.88 -7.07 -19.77
C MET A 1 19.76 -6.95 -18.83
N SER A 2 18.56 -7.11 -19.28
CA SER A 2 17.41 -6.90 -18.44
C SER A 2 17.37 -7.85 -17.25
N ASN A 3 17.94 -9.01 -17.35
CA ASN A 3 17.96 -9.95 -16.23
C ASN A 3 18.75 -9.41 -15.04
N SER A 4 19.87 -8.77 -15.33
CA SER A 4 20.66 -8.19 -14.25
C SER A 4 19.88 -7.11 -13.55
N GLU A 5 19.19 -6.30 -14.32
CA GLU A 5 18.40 -5.22 -13.72
C GLU A 5 17.29 -5.77 -12.87
N LYS A 6 16.67 -6.85 -13.29
CA LYS A 6 15.61 -7.45 -12.50
C LYS A 6 16.12 -8.00 -11.19
N VAL A 7 17.31 -8.60 -11.23
CA VAL A 7 17.91 -9.11 -10.01
C VAL A 7 18.16 -7.97 -9.04
N ASP A 8 18.70 -6.86 -9.53
CA ASP A 8 18.94 -5.72 -8.69
C ASP A 8 17.65 -5.18 -8.11
N ASN A 9 16.57 -5.16 -8.90
CA ASN A 9 15.29 -4.67 -8.42
C ASN A 9 14.71 -5.53 -7.33
N ARG A 10 14.93 -6.85 -7.40
CA ARG A 10 14.44 -7.71 -6.34
C ARG A 10 15.15 -7.46 -5.03
N VAL A 11 16.41 -7.10 -5.09
CA VAL A 11 17.18 -6.79 -3.89
C VAL A 11 16.73 -5.46 -3.32
N ARG A 12 16.44 -4.50 -4.19
CA ARG A 12 16.09 -3.17 -3.74
C ARG A 12 14.96 -2.63 -4.60
N LEU A 13 13.75 -2.72 -4.07
CA LEU A 13 12.59 -2.21 -4.78
C LEU A 13 12.59 -0.68 -4.79
N PRO A 14 12.11 -0.08 -5.86
CA PRO A 14 11.90 1.37 -5.87
C PRO A 14 10.95 1.79 -4.76
N ARG A 15 11.09 3.04 -4.34
CA ARG A 15 10.30 3.57 -3.25
C ARG A 15 8.80 3.46 -3.51
N ASP A 16 8.36 3.76 -4.72
CA ASP A 16 6.94 3.72 -5.06
C ASP A 16 6.37 2.31 -4.98
N GLU A 17 7.15 1.33 -5.45
CA GLU A 17 6.71 -0.06 -5.39
C GLU A 17 6.65 -0.56 -3.96
N ARG A 18 7.60 -0.14 -3.14
CA ARG A 18 7.59 -0.51 -1.74
C ARG A 18 6.39 0.10 -1.02
N ARG A 19 6.08 1.35 -1.34
CA ARG A 19 4.91 2.00 -0.78
C ARG A 19 3.64 1.26 -1.17
N ALA A 20 3.52 0.83 -2.42
CA ALA A 20 2.36 0.09 -2.89
C ALA A 20 2.21 -1.24 -2.18
N LEU A 21 3.33 -1.94 -1.94
CA LEU A 21 3.31 -3.19 -1.19
C LEU A 21 2.81 -2.98 0.23
N LEU A 22 3.25 -1.90 0.86
CA LEU A 22 2.82 -1.58 2.21
C LEU A 22 1.33 -1.26 2.26
N LEU A 23 0.82 -0.52 1.29
CA LEU A 23 -0.60 -0.21 1.25
C LEU A 23 -1.44 -1.46 1.00
N SER A 24 -0.98 -2.35 0.14
CA SER A 24 -1.68 -3.60 -0.13
C SER A 24 -1.72 -4.48 1.12
N ALA A 25 -0.58 -4.61 1.81
CA ALA A 25 -0.53 -5.40 3.04
C ALA A 25 -1.42 -4.78 4.11
N ALA A 26 -1.41 -3.47 4.23
CA ALA A 26 -2.24 -2.77 5.21
C ALA A 26 -3.72 -3.02 4.93
N LEU A 27 -4.12 -2.99 3.68
CA LEU A 27 -5.51 -3.23 3.32
C LEU A 27 -5.94 -4.61 3.80
N GLU A 28 -5.10 -5.62 3.59
CA GLU A 28 -5.41 -6.96 4.03
C GLU A 28 -5.56 -7.04 5.55
N VAL A 29 -4.61 -6.46 6.27
CA VAL A 29 -4.63 -6.54 7.73
C VAL A 29 -5.81 -5.76 8.29
N PHE A 30 -6.07 -4.57 7.79
CA PHE A 30 -7.19 -3.77 8.26
C PHE A 30 -8.53 -4.45 7.95
N THR A 31 -8.62 -5.12 6.79
CA THR A 31 -9.85 -5.78 6.42
C THR A 31 -10.15 -6.96 7.33
N VAL A 32 -9.12 -7.74 7.66
CA VAL A 32 -9.30 -8.94 8.49
C VAL A 32 -9.47 -8.58 9.95
N SER A 33 -8.65 -7.68 10.47
CA SER A 33 -8.57 -7.43 11.92
C SER A 33 -9.27 -6.15 12.36
N GLY A 34 -9.54 -5.25 11.44
CA GLY A 34 -10.04 -3.92 11.79
C GLY A 34 -8.91 -2.99 12.17
N TYR A 35 -9.21 -1.70 12.20
CA TYR A 35 -8.17 -0.70 12.42
C TYR A 35 -7.48 -0.86 13.77
N HIS A 36 -8.26 -1.02 14.83
CA HIS A 36 -7.69 -1.02 16.17
C HIS A 36 -6.83 -2.25 16.45
N ALA A 37 -7.24 -3.40 15.94
CA ALA A 37 -6.50 -4.64 16.18
C ALA A 37 -5.34 -4.82 15.21
N ALA A 38 -5.29 -4.06 14.13
CA ALA A 38 -4.22 -4.17 13.16
C ALA A 38 -2.90 -3.72 13.79
N ALA A 39 -1.86 -4.54 13.61
CA ALA A 39 -0.55 -4.26 14.17
C ALA A 39 0.42 -3.87 13.07
N MET A 40 1.20 -2.83 13.31
CA MET A 40 2.21 -2.40 12.33
C MET A 40 3.21 -3.52 12.06
N ASP A 41 3.54 -4.33 13.08
CA ASP A 41 4.44 -5.47 12.90
C ASP A 41 3.90 -6.44 11.85
N GLU A 42 2.63 -6.74 11.93
CA GLU A 42 2.02 -7.67 11.00
C GLU A 42 1.99 -7.11 9.59
N ILE A 43 1.75 -5.82 9.47
CA ILE A 43 1.75 -5.17 8.17
C ILE A 43 3.14 -5.24 7.54
N ALA A 44 4.18 -4.96 8.32
CA ALA A 44 5.54 -5.06 7.82
C ALA A 44 5.87 -6.48 7.37
N ASP A 45 5.46 -7.47 8.16
CA ASP A 45 5.71 -8.87 7.81
C ASP A 45 5.02 -9.24 6.50
N ARG A 46 3.77 -8.85 6.34
CA ARG A 46 3.04 -9.16 5.12
C ARG A 46 3.64 -8.49 3.90
N ALA A 47 4.14 -7.28 4.08
CA ALA A 47 4.75 -6.54 2.97
C ALA A 47 6.15 -7.03 2.66
N GLY A 48 6.74 -7.83 3.55
CA GLY A 48 8.09 -8.31 3.36
C GLY A 48 9.14 -7.26 3.59
N VAL A 49 8.87 -6.29 4.46
CA VAL A 49 9.82 -5.22 4.78
C VAL A 49 10.08 -5.19 6.28
N SER A 50 11.18 -4.56 6.67
CA SER A 50 11.49 -4.41 8.09
C SER A 50 10.63 -3.30 8.69
N LYS A 51 10.48 -3.32 10.02
CA LYS A 51 9.74 -2.28 10.70
C LYS A 51 10.30 -0.88 10.46
N PRO A 52 11.61 -0.68 10.54
CA PRO A 52 12.13 0.65 10.23
C PRO A 52 11.76 1.15 8.84
N VAL A 53 11.75 0.28 7.86
CA VAL A 53 11.34 0.67 6.50
C VAL A 53 9.87 1.07 6.48
N LEU A 54 9.02 0.31 7.14
CA LEU A 54 7.61 0.67 7.23
C LEU A 54 7.44 2.06 7.84
N TYR A 55 8.11 2.31 8.96
CA TYR A 55 7.95 3.59 9.65
C TYR A 55 8.58 4.74 8.89
N GLN A 56 9.51 4.47 7.98
CA GLN A 56 10.02 5.52 7.11
C GLN A 56 8.96 5.99 6.12
N HIS A 57 8.11 5.08 5.67
CA HIS A 57 7.04 5.43 4.74
C HIS A 57 5.82 5.97 5.46
N PHE A 58 5.46 5.37 6.57
CA PHE A 58 4.25 5.71 7.31
C PHE A 58 4.56 5.75 8.80
N PRO A 59 4.78 6.94 9.35
CA PRO A 59 5.23 7.05 10.75
C PRO A 59 4.26 6.47 11.77
N SER A 60 2.98 6.36 11.43
CA SER A 60 2.00 5.82 12.36
C SER A 60 0.96 5.00 11.63
N LYS A 61 0.21 4.21 12.40
CA LYS A 61 -0.89 3.43 11.84
C LYS A 61 -1.94 4.34 11.22
N LEU A 62 -2.18 5.49 11.82
CA LEU A 62 -3.14 6.43 11.27
C LEU A 62 -2.69 6.97 9.92
N ASP A 63 -1.40 7.31 9.79
CA ASP A 63 -0.87 7.78 8.51
C ASP A 63 -1.09 6.74 7.42
N LEU A 64 -0.84 5.49 7.75
CA LEU A 64 -1.02 4.38 6.82
C LEU A 64 -2.49 4.24 6.43
N TYR A 65 -3.38 4.33 7.41
CA TYR A 65 -4.81 4.22 7.18
C TYR A 65 -5.32 5.36 6.30
N LEU A 66 -4.88 6.57 6.58
CA LEU A 66 -5.30 7.72 5.79
C LEU A 66 -4.81 7.64 4.35
N ALA A 67 -3.58 7.16 4.16
CA ALA A 67 -3.06 6.97 2.80
C ALA A 67 -3.87 5.93 2.05
N LEU A 68 -4.30 4.88 2.74
CA LEU A 68 -5.10 3.84 2.14
C LEU A 68 -6.48 4.37 1.73
N LEU A 69 -7.09 5.17 2.59
CA LEU A 69 -8.37 5.80 2.27
C LEU A 69 -8.24 6.72 1.06
N ASP A 70 -7.15 7.46 0.99
CA ASP A 70 -6.93 8.39 -0.11
C ASP A 70 -6.90 7.65 -1.45
N VAL A 71 -6.19 6.53 -1.50
CA VAL A 71 -6.12 5.73 -2.71
C VAL A 71 -7.50 5.19 -3.09
N HIS A 72 -8.26 4.72 -2.10
CA HIS A 72 -9.58 4.17 -2.37
C HIS A 72 -10.57 5.24 -2.81
N ILE A 73 -10.48 6.42 -2.23
CA ILE A 73 -11.34 7.52 -2.62
C ILE A 73 -11.08 7.92 -4.07
N ASP A 74 -9.80 8.00 -4.45
CA ASP A 74 -9.44 8.30 -5.83
C ASP A 74 -10.00 7.28 -6.79
N SER A 75 -9.89 6.01 -6.45
CA SER A 75 -10.41 4.94 -7.29
C SER A 75 -11.92 5.04 -7.44
N LEU A 76 -12.61 5.34 -6.36
CA LEU A 76 -14.05 5.47 -6.37
C LEU A 76 -14.49 6.65 -7.23
N VAL A 77 -13.83 7.78 -7.09
CA VAL A 77 -14.14 8.96 -7.89
C VAL A 77 -13.95 8.67 -9.36
N PHE A 78 -12.85 8.00 -9.70
CA PHE A 78 -12.57 7.63 -11.08
C PHE A 78 -13.66 6.73 -11.63
N ALA A 79 -14.11 5.75 -10.87
CA ALA A 79 -15.15 4.83 -11.30
C ALA A 79 -16.47 5.57 -11.53
N ILE A 80 -16.81 6.50 -10.65
CA ILE A 80 -18.02 7.29 -10.78
C ILE A 80 -17.97 8.14 -12.04
N GLN A 81 -16.82 8.74 -12.30
CA GLN A 81 -16.66 9.58 -13.50
C GLN A 81 -16.81 8.74 -14.76
N LYS A 82 -16.27 7.53 -14.77
CA LYS A 82 -16.41 6.65 -15.93
C LYS A 82 -17.85 6.26 -16.15
N LEU A 83 -18.58 5.95 -15.10
CA LEU A 83 -19.97 5.61 -15.22
C LEU A 83 -20.79 6.78 -15.74
N SER A 84 -20.47 7.97 -15.26
CA SER A 84 -21.14 9.18 -15.72
C SER A 84 -20.96 9.38 -17.21
N LEU A 85 -19.74 9.16 -17.70
CA LEU A 85 -19.45 9.30 -19.11
C LEU A 85 -20.20 8.26 -19.94
N ILE A 86 -20.31 7.05 -19.43
CA ILE A 86 -21.00 5.98 -20.14
C ILE A 86 -22.49 6.27 -20.25
N HIS A 87 -23.05 6.84 -19.22
CA HIS A 87 -24.49 7.09 -19.20
C HIS A 87 -24.89 8.33 -20.02
N ILE A 88 -23.94 9.18 -20.29
CA ILE A 88 -24.22 10.34 -21.10
C ILE A 88 -24.15 9.99 -22.57
#